data_10fca899729b1855e827cfaaab80aa85
#
_entry.id   10fca899729b1855e827cfaaab80aa85
#
_cell.length_a   1.000
_cell.length_b   1.000
_cell.length_c   1.000
_cell.angle_alpha   90.00
_cell.angle_beta   90.00
_cell.angle_gamma   90.00
#
_symmetry.space_group_name_H-M   'P 1'
#
loop_
_entity.id
_entity.type
_entity.pdbx_description
1 polymer ?
#
loop_
_entity_poly.entity_id
_entity_poly.type
_entity_poly.pdbx_seq_one_letter_code
_entity_poly.pdbx_strand_id
1 'polypeptide(L)'
;MAVEIKNELGVSLDFINLSGGVGVDYTPANKQNDIAVIGEGVHAKFDEILVPNGLGHISIYTELGRFMTAPHGLVVTKVLHIKDTYRRYVGVDASAVNLLRPAMYDAYHHITNMTNPDGDIQVVDVT
;
A
#
# COMPACT_ATOMS: atom_id res chain seq x y z
N MET A 1 -6.04 6.69 -24.52
CA MET A 1 -5.75 8.10 -24.18
C MET A 1 -4.48 8.63 -24.85
N ALA A 2 -3.24 8.20 -24.58
CA ALA A 2 -2.04 8.76 -25.22
C ALA A 2 -2.04 8.65 -26.76
N VAL A 3 -2.47 7.50 -27.29
CA VAL A 3 -2.64 7.27 -28.73
C VAL A 3 -3.74 8.17 -29.33
N GLU A 4 -4.83 8.36 -28.64
CA GLU A 4 -5.94 9.25 -29.06
C GLU A 4 -5.47 10.71 -29.10
N ILE A 5 -4.77 11.17 -28.03
CA ILE A 5 -4.18 12.52 -27.99
C ILE A 5 -3.29 12.75 -29.22
N LYS A 6 -2.42 11.79 -29.51
CA LYS A 6 -1.55 11.88 -30.70
C LYS A 6 -2.36 11.94 -31.99
N ASN A 7 -3.38 11.08 -32.15
CA ASN A 7 -4.14 10.96 -33.39
C ASN A 7 -5.10 12.14 -33.62
N GLU A 8 -5.71 12.65 -32.56
CA GLU A 8 -6.71 13.71 -32.66
C GLU A 8 -6.09 15.11 -32.62
N LEU A 9 -5.03 15.27 -31.79
CA LEU A 9 -4.46 16.61 -31.57
C LEU A 9 -3.05 16.78 -32.17
N GLY A 10 -2.46 15.72 -32.70
CA GLY A 10 -1.07 15.74 -33.18
C GLY A 10 -0.01 15.96 -32.10
N VAL A 11 -0.39 15.83 -30.83
CA VAL A 11 0.52 16.03 -29.68
C VAL A 11 1.16 14.71 -29.27
N SER A 12 2.47 14.69 -29.17
CA SER A 12 3.22 13.57 -28.61
C SER A 12 3.60 13.88 -27.15
N LEU A 13 3.34 12.93 -26.25
CA LEU A 13 3.71 13.03 -24.84
C LEU A 13 5.15 12.56 -24.66
N ASP A 14 5.89 13.19 -23.75
CA ASP A 14 7.23 12.76 -23.38
C ASP A 14 7.21 11.65 -22.31
N PHE A 15 6.18 11.66 -21.46
CA PHE A 15 6.01 10.66 -20.41
C PHE A 15 4.55 10.37 -20.05
N ILE A 16 4.34 9.24 -19.42
CA ILE A 16 3.08 8.87 -18.77
C ILE A 16 3.38 8.51 -17.32
N ASN A 17 2.68 9.13 -16.38
CA ASN A 17 2.71 8.74 -14.98
C ASN A 17 1.48 7.85 -14.68
N LEU A 18 1.74 6.60 -14.31
CA LEU A 18 0.70 5.63 -13.93
C LEU A 18 0.20 5.85 -12.49
N SER A 19 0.74 6.87 -11.80
CA SER A 19 0.43 7.14 -10.39
C SER A 19 0.87 5.99 -9.46
N GLY A 20 0.17 5.80 -8.34
CA GLY A 20 0.45 4.79 -7.36
C GLY A 20 -0.65 3.72 -7.28
N GLY A 21 -0.90 3.23 -6.07
CA GLY A 21 -2.04 2.36 -5.78
C GLY A 21 -1.73 0.87 -5.70
N VAL A 22 -0.48 0.45 -5.91
CA VAL A 22 -0.10 -0.95 -5.65
C VAL A 22 -0.35 -1.26 -4.17
N GLY A 23 -1.18 -2.28 -3.92
CA GLY A 23 -1.59 -2.68 -2.59
C GLY A 23 -0.44 -3.26 -1.77
N VAL A 24 -0.47 -3.00 -0.48
CA VAL A 24 0.40 -3.64 0.52
C VAL A 24 -0.49 -4.47 1.43
N ASP A 25 -0.20 -5.74 1.57
CA ASP A 25 -0.86 -6.58 2.55
C ASP A 25 -0.13 -6.48 3.89
N TYR A 26 -0.88 -6.16 4.93
CA TYR A 26 -0.35 -6.06 6.29
C TYR A 26 -0.52 -7.36 7.09
N THR A 27 -1.05 -8.41 6.47
CA THR A 27 -1.20 -9.73 7.08
C THR A 27 0.08 -10.54 6.83
N PRO A 28 0.84 -10.94 7.87
CA PRO A 28 2.15 -11.58 7.69
C PRO A 28 2.14 -12.87 6.87
N ALA A 29 1.02 -13.60 6.91
CA ALA A 29 0.86 -14.86 6.19
C ALA A 29 0.55 -14.68 4.69
N ASN A 30 0.16 -13.49 4.26
CA ASN A 30 -0.25 -13.24 2.89
C ASN A 30 0.95 -12.91 2.00
N LYS A 31 0.83 -13.30 0.73
CA LYS A 31 1.84 -13.00 -0.27
C LYS A 31 1.72 -11.53 -0.69
N GLN A 32 2.84 -10.82 -0.63
CA GLN A 32 2.91 -9.45 -1.17
C GLN A 32 2.78 -9.42 -2.69
N ASN A 33 2.32 -8.30 -3.22
CA ASN A 33 2.35 -8.06 -4.66
C ASN A 33 3.79 -8.08 -5.18
N ASP A 34 4.00 -8.79 -6.28
CA ASP A 34 5.30 -8.87 -6.93
C ASP A 34 5.46 -7.71 -7.93
N ILE A 35 6.35 -6.80 -7.62
CA ILE A 35 6.59 -5.62 -8.46
C ILE A 35 7.22 -5.99 -9.82
N ALA A 36 7.97 -7.09 -9.88
CA ALA A 36 8.54 -7.54 -11.14
C ALA A 36 7.45 -7.99 -12.11
N VAL A 37 6.48 -8.77 -11.62
CA VAL A 37 5.33 -9.21 -12.43
C VAL A 37 4.49 -8.01 -12.90
N ILE A 38 4.31 -7.00 -12.04
CA ILE A 38 3.61 -5.77 -12.43
C ILE A 38 4.41 -5.04 -13.50
N GLY A 39 5.73 -4.92 -13.34
CA GLY A 39 6.62 -4.27 -14.31
C GLY A 39 6.61 -4.98 -15.66
N GLU A 40 6.67 -6.30 -15.69
CA GLU A 40 6.56 -7.11 -16.90
C GLU A 40 5.21 -6.88 -17.62
N GLY A 41 4.11 -6.84 -16.86
CA GLY A 41 2.79 -6.56 -17.41
C GLY A 41 2.67 -5.16 -18.01
N VAL A 42 3.24 -4.15 -17.36
CA VAL A 42 3.30 -2.78 -17.89
C VAL A 42 4.14 -2.72 -19.15
N HIS A 43 5.31 -3.36 -19.16
CA HIS A 43 6.19 -3.41 -20.33
C HIS A 43 5.54 -4.11 -21.52
N ALA A 44 4.87 -5.23 -21.30
CA ALA A 44 4.14 -5.93 -22.36
C ALA A 44 3.05 -5.04 -22.98
N LYS A 45 2.31 -4.28 -22.16
CA LYS A 45 1.30 -3.34 -22.66
C LYS A 45 1.89 -2.11 -23.34
N PHE A 46 3.05 -1.67 -22.92
CA PHE A 46 3.80 -0.62 -23.59
C PHE A 46 4.16 -1.05 -25.03
N ASP A 47 4.74 -2.24 -25.17
CA ASP A 47 5.13 -2.79 -26.46
C ASP A 47 3.94 -3.08 -27.37
N GLU A 48 2.84 -3.56 -26.82
CA GLU A 48 1.61 -3.87 -27.55
C GLU A 48 0.90 -2.60 -28.07
N ILE A 49 0.89 -1.53 -27.27
CA ILE A 49 0.02 -0.37 -27.53
C ILE A 49 0.82 0.85 -27.98
N LEU A 50 1.91 1.19 -27.30
CA LEU A 50 2.60 2.46 -27.56
C LEU A 50 3.59 2.34 -28.71
N VAL A 51 4.38 1.30 -28.75
CA VAL A 51 5.40 1.11 -29.79
C VAL A 51 4.80 1.10 -31.21
N PRO A 52 3.74 0.33 -31.52
CA PRO A 52 3.16 0.31 -32.85
C PRO A 52 2.53 1.64 -33.30
N ASN A 53 2.16 2.48 -32.33
CA ASN A 53 1.61 3.80 -32.57
C ASN A 53 2.66 4.92 -32.63
N GLY A 54 3.97 4.56 -32.68
CA GLY A 54 5.07 5.51 -32.73
C GLY A 54 5.24 6.33 -31.48
N LEU A 55 4.91 5.74 -30.32
CA LEU A 55 5.04 6.32 -28.97
C LEU A 55 6.06 5.56 -28.10
N GLY A 56 6.94 4.77 -28.72
CA GLY A 56 7.96 4.00 -28.02
C GLY A 56 9.03 4.83 -27.31
N HIS A 57 9.06 6.15 -27.53
CA HIS A 57 9.95 7.09 -26.84
C HIS A 57 9.41 7.56 -25.48
N ILE A 58 8.13 7.30 -25.19
CA ILE A 58 7.48 7.75 -23.94
C ILE A 58 8.12 7.06 -22.71
N SER A 59 8.46 7.86 -21.72
CA SER A 59 8.91 7.36 -20.42
C SER A 59 7.72 7.02 -19.51
N ILE A 60 7.79 5.89 -18.81
CA ILE A 60 6.76 5.50 -17.82
C ILE A 60 7.27 5.82 -16.41
N TYR A 61 6.45 6.51 -15.64
CA TYR A 61 6.68 6.83 -14.23
C TYR A 61 5.62 6.22 -13.34
N THR A 62 5.97 5.95 -12.09
CA THR A 62 5.07 5.48 -11.04
C THR A 62 5.36 6.17 -9.72
N GLU A 63 4.35 6.25 -8.83
CA GLU A 63 4.43 6.89 -7.51
C GLU A 63 4.05 5.89 -6.42
N LEU A 64 4.84 4.85 -6.25
CA LEU A 64 4.53 3.69 -5.38
C LEU A 64 4.92 3.94 -3.91
N GLY A 65 4.70 5.13 -3.35
CA GLY A 65 5.16 5.55 -2.04
C GLY A 65 4.89 4.51 -0.94
N ARG A 66 3.62 4.15 -0.72
CA ARG A 66 3.26 3.17 0.32
C ARG A 66 3.86 1.79 0.06
N PHE A 67 3.84 1.31 -1.18
CA PHE A 67 4.43 0.02 -1.54
C PHE A 67 5.91 -0.05 -1.17
N MET A 68 6.65 1.03 -1.41
CA MET A 68 8.09 1.11 -1.14
C MET A 68 8.41 1.25 0.35
N THR A 69 7.57 1.94 1.13
CA THR A 69 7.92 2.34 2.50
C THR A 69 7.22 1.55 3.60
N ALA A 70 5.98 1.09 3.37
CA ALA A 70 5.19 0.46 4.42
C ALA A 70 5.80 -0.84 4.99
N PRO A 71 6.47 -1.70 4.20
CA PRO A 71 7.11 -2.90 4.74
C PRO A 71 8.30 -2.62 5.67
N HIS A 72 8.81 -1.38 5.67
CA HIS A 72 10.01 -0.98 6.41
C HIS A 72 9.71 -0.08 7.62
N GLY A 73 8.43 0.16 7.92
CA GLY A 73 7.99 0.99 9.02
C GLY A 73 7.15 0.22 10.04
N LEU A 74 7.24 0.62 11.30
CA LEU A 74 6.38 0.10 12.36
C LEU A 74 6.07 1.21 13.38
N VAL A 75 4.95 1.06 14.07
CA VAL A 75 4.59 1.89 15.23
C VAL A 75 4.84 1.06 16.48
N VAL A 76 5.69 1.58 17.37
CA VAL A 76 5.92 0.98 18.69
C VAL A 76 5.13 1.76 19.72
N THR A 77 4.36 1.06 20.53
CA THR A 77 3.54 1.68 21.57
C THR A 77 3.56 0.84 22.85
N LYS A 78 3.24 1.46 23.96
CA LYS A 78 3.21 0.82 25.27
C LYS A 78 1.77 0.71 25.76
N VAL A 79 1.41 -0.46 26.28
CA VAL A 79 0.14 -0.63 26.99
C VAL A 79 0.19 0.17 28.29
N LEU A 80 -0.77 1.07 28.48
CA LEU A 80 -0.93 1.88 29.69
C LEU A 80 -1.90 1.25 30.68
N HIS A 81 -2.98 0.67 30.18
CA HIS A 81 -4.02 0.03 31.01
C HIS A 81 -4.84 -0.97 30.20
N ILE A 82 -5.51 -1.85 30.89
CA ILE A 82 -6.49 -2.79 30.33
C ILE A 82 -7.81 -2.57 31.07
N LYS A 83 -8.91 -2.54 30.31
CA LYS A 83 -10.26 -2.41 30.84
C LYS A 83 -11.14 -3.52 30.30
N ASP A 84 -11.66 -4.35 31.18
CA ASP A 84 -12.63 -5.40 30.89
C ASP A 84 -14.04 -4.90 31.23
N THR A 85 -14.90 -4.79 30.22
CA THR A 85 -16.32 -4.45 30.35
C THR A 85 -17.14 -5.41 29.49
N TYR A 86 -18.03 -4.93 28.62
CA TYR A 86 -18.68 -5.75 27.59
C TYR A 86 -17.72 -6.20 26.48
N ARG A 87 -16.54 -5.56 26.39
CA ARG A 87 -15.40 -5.94 25.58
C ARG A 87 -14.11 -5.69 26.37
N ARG A 88 -13.03 -6.28 25.92
CA ARG A 88 -11.71 -6.01 26.45
C ARG A 88 -11.06 -4.89 25.64
N TYR A 89 -10.68 -3.82 26.33
CA TYR A 89 -9.98 -2.67 25.80
C TYR A 89 -8.54 -2.64 26.27
N VAL A 90 -7.62 -2.41 25.35
CA VAL A 90 -6.18 -2.22 25.64
C VAL A 90 -5.83 -0.77 25.29
N GLY A 91 -5.71 0.05 26.30
CA GLY A 91 -5.29 1.45 26.16
C GLY A 91 -3.79 1.56 25.98
N VAL A 92 -3.37 2.27 24.95
CA VAL A 92 -1.95 2.46 24.61
C VAL A 92 -1.58 3.95 24.59
N ASP A 93 -0.27 4.24 24.55
CA ASP A 93 0.26 5.62 24.46
C ASP A 93 0.35 6.13 22.99
N ALA A 94 -0.36 5.50 22.09
CA ALA A 94 -0.54 5.95 20.72
C ALA A 94 -2.02 6.19 20.45
N SER A 95 -2.34 6.94 19.44
CA SER A 95 -3.72 7.24 19.06
C SER A 95 -3.89 7.21 17.54
N ALA A 96 -5.09 7.49 17.05
CA ALA A 96 -5.40 7.56 15.63
C ALA A 96 -4.50 8.55 14.87
N VAL A 97 -3.94 9.59 15.51
CA VAL A 97 -2.99 10.50 14.84
C VAL A 97 -1.64 9.86 14.54
N ASN A 98 -1.26 8.80 15.26
CA ASN A 98 -0.03 8.06 15.01
C ASN A 98 -0.22 6.99 13.93
N LEU A 99 -1.40 6.37 13.85
CA LEU A 99 -1.77 5.38 12.87
C LEU A 99 -3.23 5.56 12.44
N LEU A 100 -3.45 6.47 11.48
CA LEU A 100 -4.80 6.91 11.09
C LEU A 100 -5.59 5.87 10.29
N ARG A 101 -4.91 5.01 9.53
CA ARG A 101 -5.56 4.13 8.56
C ARG A 101 -6.62 3.18 9.12
N PRO A 102 -6.44 2.53 10.28
CA PRO A 102 -7.50 1.73 10.88
C PRO A 102 -8.78 2.52 11.12
N ALA A 103 -8.66 3.74 11.64
CA ALA A 103 -9.81 4.59 11.97
C ALA A 103 -10.52 5.16 10.73
N MET A 104 -9.79 5.49 9.65
CA MET A 104 -10.37 6.10 8.45
C MET A 104 -10.83 5.11 7.39
N TYR A 105 -10.16 3.97 7.28
CA TYR A 105 -10.34 3.07 6.15
C TYR A 105 -10.65 1.63 6.57
N ASP A 106 -10.89 1.41 7.86
CA ASP A 106 -11.04 0.05 8.43
C ASP A 106 -9.88 -0.89 8.01
N ALA A 107 -8.68 -0.30 7.87
CA ALA A 107 -7.53 -1.00 7.34
C ALA A 107 -6.91 -1.88 8.43
N TYR A 108 -6.72 -3.16 8.12
CA TYR A 108 -5.98 -4.06 8.98
C TYR A 108 -4.51 -3.64 9.09
N HIS A 109 -3.99 -3.65 10.30
CA HIS A 109 -2.56 -3.61 10.60
C HIS A 109 -2.24 -4.70 11.61
N HIS A 110 -1.23 -5.50 11.33
CA HIS A 110 -0.83 -6.57 12.24
C HIS A 110 -0.27 -6.00 13.55
N ILE A 111 -0.70 -6.57 14.67
CA ILE A 111 -0.23 -6.19 16.01
C ILE A 111 0.52 -7.37 16.62
N THR A 112 1.72 -7.11 17.10
CA THR A 112 2.54 -8.11 17.80
C THR A 112 2.81 -7.63 19.22
N ASN A 113 2.56 -8.48 20.21
CA ASN A 113 2.98 -8.23 21.59
C ASN A 113 4.48 -8.55 21.74
N MET A 114 5.31 -7.52 21.78
CA MET A 114 6.77 -7.68 21.85
C MET A 114 7.28 -8.21 23.20
N THR A 115 6.49 -8.09 24.27
CA THR A 115 6.88 -8.58 25.61
C THR A 115 6.47 -10.03 25.84
N ASN A 116 5.51 -10.54 25.08
CA ASN A 116 5.06 -11.94 25.13
C ASN A 116 4.60 -12.40 23.73
N PRO A 117 5.52 -12.57 22.78
CA PRO A 117 5.18 -12.89 21.39
C PRO A 117 4.53 -14.27 21.21
N ASP A 118 4.82 -15.20 22.12
CA ASP A 118 4.31 -16.57 22.11
C ASP A 118 3.08 -16.77 23.02
N GLY A 119 2.51 -15.68 23.52
CA GLY A 119 1.32 -15.71 24.38
C GLY A 119 0.03 -16.03 23.62
N ASP A 120 -1.02 -16.35 24.37
CA ASP A 120 -2.34 -16.62 23.79
C ASP A 120 -2.87 -15.42 22.98
N ILE A 121 -3.38 -15.74 21.78
CA ILE A 121 -4.01 -14.73 20.93
C ILE A 121 -5.39 -14.38 21.50
N GLN A 122 -5.65 -13.10 21.65
CA GLN A 122 -6.93 -12.57 22.12
C GLN A 122 -7.44 -11.50 21.16
N VAL A 123 -8.77 -11.43 21.05
CA VAL A 123 -9.43 -10.34 20.32
C VAL A 123 -9.71 -9.22 21.30
N VAL A 124 -9.17 -8.04 21.03
CA VAL A 124 -9.28 -6.86 21.89
C VAL A 124 -9.51 -5.61 21.03
N ASP A 125 -10.11 -4.59 21.63
CA ASP A 125 -10.15 -3.25 21.04
C ASP A 125 -8.94 -2.46 21.54
N VAL A 126 -8.05 -2.06 20.63
CA VAL A 126 -6.89 -1.21 20.97
C VAL A 126 -7.30 0.26 20.85
N THR A 127 -7.07 1.02 21.92
CA THR A 127 -7.55 2.43 22.05
C THR A 127 -6.46 3.37 22.54
#